data_f31241784159343eee72667c0912876f
#
_entry.id   f31241784159343eee72667c0912876f
#
_cell.length_a   1.000
_cell.length_b   1.000
_cell.length_c   1.000
_cell.angle_alpha   90.00
_cell.angle_beta   90.00
_cell.angle_gamma   90.00
#
_symmetry.space_group_name_H-M   'P 1'
#
loop_
_entity.id
_entity.type
_entity.pdbx_description
1 polymer ?
#
loop_
_entity_poly.entity_id
_entity_poly.type
_entity_poly.pdbx_seq_one_letter_code
_entity_poly.pdbx_strand_id
1 'polypeptide(L)'
;MAKSKSDISLNDLKAMLPHEGSPAEQVAALRALSTLSPEDRDLLAAVQESPFRLTTLEQFREFPANTEYFILEANISKVEDVGWRYLAQHLDTLLPPELLDAIDPVPFGKYAVQEEQGCFTSRGYLTLSGDEWQHDRPQAKQADRKPSIKERLEQSRQECRNKNMAQAPHKGKSEPEL
;
A
#
# COMPACT_ATOMS: atom_id res chain seq x y z
N MET A 1 0.19 20.59 -26.23
CA MET A 1 -0.79 21.22 -25.33
C MET A 1 -1.14 20.19 -24.25
N ALA A 2 -0.64 20.37 -23.04
CA ALA A 2 -1.01 19.52 -21.92
C ALA A 2 -2.50 19.72 -21.65
N LYS A 3 -3.29 18.64 -21.77
CA LYS A 3 -4.68 18.66 -21.29
C LYS A 3 -4.63 19.02 -19.80
N SER A 4 -5.29 20.11 -19.43
CA SER A 4 -5.53 20.47 -18.04
C SER A 4 -6.04 19.24 -17.32
N LYS A 5 -5.29 18.74 -16.33
CA LYS A 5 -5.76 17.69 -15.42
C LYS A 5 -6.98 18.27 -14.72
N SER A 6 -8.15 17.77 -15.04
CA SER A 6 -9.39 18.16 -14.34
C SER A 6 -9.27 17.65 -12.92
N ASP A 7 -9.31 18.55 -11.93
CA ASP A 7 -9.34 18.17 -10.53
C ASP A 7 -10.54 17.24 -10.28
N ILE A 8 -10.27 16.05 -9.76
CA ILE A 8 -11.31 15.09 -9.43
C ILE A 8 -12.05 15.55 -8.18
N SER A 9 -13.32 15.87 -8.36
CA SER A 9 -14.20 16.31 -7.29
C SER A 9 -14.68 15.15 -6.41
N LEU A 10 -15.22 15.45 -5.23
CA LEU A 10 -15.85 14.44 -4.37
C LEU A 10 -17.05 13.76 -5.06
N ASN A 11 -17.75 14.45 -5.96
CA ASN A 11 -18.84 13.86 -6.73
C ASN A 11 -18.32 12.81 -7.74
N ASP A 12 -17.16 13.07 -8.34
CA ASP A 12 -16.53 12.12 -9.25
C ASP A 12 -16.06 10.88 -8.48
N LEU A 13 -15.47 11.05 -7.28
CA LEU A 13 -15.11 9.95 -6.40
C LEU A 13 -16.33 9.11 -6.00
N LYS A 14 -17.45 9.76 -5.68
CA LYS A 14 -18.71 9.07 -5.37
C LYS A 14 -19.24 8.28 -6.57
N ALA A 15 -19.10 8.81 -7.79
CA ALA A 15 -19.53 8.13 -9.01
C ALA A 15 -18.69 6.90 -9.35
N MET A 16 -17.44 6.82 -8.84
CA MET A 16 -16.55 5.67 -9.04
C MET A 16 -16.88 4.49 -8.11
N LEU A 17 -17.60 4.75 -7.00
CA LEU A 17 -17.96 3.70 -6.04
C LEU A 17 -18.95 2.70 -6.64
N PRO A 18 -18.82 1.39 -6.36
CA PRO A 18 -19.81 0.41 -6.72
C PRO A 18 -21.15 0.73 -6.01
N HIS A 19 -22.26 0.50 -6.70
CA HIS A 19 -23.60 0.72 -6.15
C HIS A 19 -24.03 -0.35 -5.12
N GLU A 20 -23.26 -1.43 -5.04
CA GLU A 20 -23.50 -2.55 -4.12
C GLU A 20 -22.94 -2.22 -2.73
N GLY A 21 -23.58 -2.78 -1.70
CA GLY A 21 -23.19 -2.59 -0.30
C GLY A 21 -24.14 -1.70 0.50
N SER A 22 -23.93 -1.67 1.80
CA SER A 22 -24.75 -0.86 2.71
C SER A 22 -24.42 0.64 2.60
N PRO A 23 -25.38 1.53 2.90
CA PRO A 23 -25.12 2.97 2.93
C PRO A 23 -23.96 3.35 3.87
N ALA A 24 -23.78 2.61 4.96
CA ALA A 24 -22.68 2.84 5.91
C ALA A 24 -21.30 2.53 5.29
N GLU A 25 -21.19 1.45 4.52
CA GLU A 25 -19.97 1.08 3.81
C GLU A 25 -19.62 2.08 2.72
N GLN A 26 -20.64 2.56 1.97
CA GLN A 26 -20.44 3.60 0.96
C GLN A 26 -19.93 4.91 1.57
N VAL A 27 -20.50 5.32 2.71
CA VAL A 27 -20.05 6.51 3.44
C VAL A 27 -18.61 6.31 3.97
N ALA A 28 -18.29 5.14 4.49
CA ALA A 28 -16.95 4.84 4.98
C ALA A 28 -15.91 4.88 3.84
N ALA A 29 -16.20 4.29 2.68
CA ALA A 29 -15.33 4.33 1.51
C ALA A 29 -15.15 5.78 1.00
N LEU A 30 -16.23 6.55 0.85
CA LEU A 30 -16.14 7.94 0.41
C LEU A 30 -15.35 8.81 1.40
N ARG A 31 -15.50 8.57 2.70
CA ARG A 31 -14.73 9.27 3.74
C ARG A 31 -13.24 8.96 3.62
N ALA A 32 -12.87 7.70 3.41
CA ALA A 32 -11.48 7.32 3.18
C ALA A 32 -10.91 8.02 1.93
N LEU A 33 -11.64 8.00 0.80
CA LEU A 33 -11.22 8.66 -0.44
C LEU A 33 -11.15 10.19 -0.31
N SER A 34 -11.91 10.81 0.57
CA SER A 34 -11.86 12.26 0.79
C SER A 34 -10.52 12.74 1.35
N THR A 35 -9.75 11.84 1.96
CA THR A 35 -8.40 12.14 2.50
C THR A 35 -7.31 12.14 1.44
N LEU A 36 -7.60 11.65 0.23
CA LEU A 36 -6.62 11.55 -0.86
C LEU A 36 -6.13 12.92 -1.32
N SER A 37 -4.83 13.00 -1.58
CA SER A 37 -4.23 14.14 -2.28
C SER A 37 -4.76 14.26 -3.71
N PRO A 38 -4.62 15.41 -4.38
CA PRO A 38 -4.97 15.54 -5.80
C PRO A 38 -4.25 14.53 -6.70
N GLU A 39 -2.99 14.21 -6.38
CA GLU A 39 -2.18 13.23 -7.11
C GLU A 39 -2.70 11.81 -6.93
N ASP A 40 -3.10 11.44 -5.69
CA ASP A 40 -3.68 10.13 -5.41
C ASP A 40 -5.08 9.97 -6.02
N ARG A 41 -5.84 11.05 -6.19
CA ARG A 41 -7.11 11.05 -6.93
C ARG A 41 -6.88 10.79 -8.42
N ASP A 42 -5.84 11.41 -8.99
CA ASP A 42 -5.42 11.12 -10.37
C ASP A 42 -5.00 9.67 -10.55
N LEU A 43 -4.27 9.13 -9.57
CA LEU A 43 -3.90 7.72 -9.52
C LEU A 43 -5.14 6.83 -9.48
N LEU A 44 -6.11 7.10 -8.58
CA LEU A 44 -7.36 6.34 -8.49
C LEU A 44 -8.13 6.35 -9.82
N ALA A 45 -8.20 7.50 -10.49
CA ALA A 45 -8.87 7.58 -11.79
C ALA A 45 -8.15 6.73 -12.86
N ALA A 46 -6.81 6.77 -12.89
CA ALA A 46 -6.02 5.92 -13.77
C ALA A 46 -6.26 4.43 -13.47
N VAL A 47 -6.30 4.05 -12.20
CA VAL A 47 -6.61 2.68 -11.77
C VAL A 47 -8.00 2.25 -12.25
N GLN A 48 -9.02 3.12 -12.14
CA GLN A 48 -10.38 2.81 -12.61
C GLN A 48 -10.51 2.66 -14.13
N GLU A 49 -9.64 3.32 -14.90
CA GLU A 49 -9.55 3.18 -16.37
C GLU A 49 -8.79 1.91 -16.81
N SER A 50 -8.09 1.26 -15.88
CA SER A 50 -7.18 0.15 -16.15
C SER A 50 -7.81 -1.22 -15.89
N PRO A 51 -7.15 -2.33 -16.32
CA PRO A 51 -7.51 -3.67 -15.91
C PRO A 51 -7.43 -3.92 -14.40
N PHE A 52 -6.69 -3.08 -13.66
CA PHE A 52 -6.49 -3.17 -12.20
C PHE A 52 -7.59 -2.46 -11.39
N ARG A 53 -8.67 -2.05 -12.02
CA ARG A 53 -9.76 -1.30 -11.39
C ARG A 53 -10.25 -1.95 -10.09
N LEU A 54 -10.52 -1.11 -9.10
CA LEU A 54 -11.15 -1.51 -7.86
C LEU A 54 -12.61 -1.85 -8.10
N THR A 55 -13.10 -2.94 -7.52
CA THR A 55 -14.44 -3.46 -7.75
C THR A 55 -15.29 -3.53 -6.47
N THR A 56 -14.68 -3.51 -5.30
CA THR A 56 -15.38 -3.63 -4.02
C THR A 56 -15.21 -2.38 -3.15
N LEU A 57 -16.21 -2.06 -2.33
CA LEU A 57 -16.14 -0.93 -1.37
C LEU A 57 -14.98 -1.07 -0.39
N GLU A 58 -14.61 -2.31 -0.05
CA GLU A 58 -13.46 -2.58 0.81
C GLU A 58 -12.16 -2.10 0.16
N GLN A 59 -11.92 -2.44 -1.12
CA GLN A 59 -10.76 -1.95 -1.86
C GLN A 59 -10.71 -0.42 -1.93
N PHE A 60 -11.84 0.25 -2.15
CA PHE A 60 -11.90 1.71 -2.14
C PHE A 60 -11.60 2.31 -0.77
N ARG A 61 -12.05 1.66 0.31
CA ARG A 61 -11.73 2.08 1.68
C ARG A 61 -10.25 1.91 2.00
N GLU A 62 -9.63 0.83 1.52
CA GLU A 62 -8.22 0.50 1.73
C GLU A 62 -7.26 1.25 0.80
N PHE A 63 -7.77 1.81 -0.30
CA PHE A 63 -6.94 2.44 -1.33
C PHE A 63 -5.99 3.54 -0.78
N PRO A 64 -6.38 4.42 0.16
CA PRO A 64 -5.45 5.44 0.70
C PRO A 64 -4.21 4.86 1.38
N ALA A 65 -4.29 3.64 1.91
CA ALA A 65 -3.16 2.91 2.49
C ALA A 65 -2.35 2.11 1.44
N ASN A 66 -2.85 2.02 0.21
CA ASN A 66 -2.31 1.19 -0.86
C ASN A 66 -1.96 1.99 -2.12
N THR A 67 -1.78 3.29 -2.03
CA THR A 67 -1.40 4.12 -3.18
C THR A 67 -0.06 3.68 -3.78
N GLU A 68 0.89 3.24 -2.94
CA GLU A 68 2.20 2.74 -3.37
C GLU A 68 2.15 1.39 -4.11
N TYR A 69 1.01 0.69 -4.06
CA TYR A 69 0.79 -0.53 -4.83
C TYR A 69 0.78 -0.28 -6.35
N PHE A 70 0.51 0.97 -6.76
CA PHE A 70 0.44 1.39 -8.15
C PHE A 70 1.52 2.43 -8.46
N ILE A 71 2.08 2.36 -9.66
CA ILE A 71 3.02 3.35 -10.18
C ILE A 71 2.39 4.02 -11.39
N LEU A 72 2.14 5.34 -11.30
CA LEU A 72 1.61 6.15 -12.40
C LEU A 72 2.68 7.10 -12.92
N GLU A 73 3.11 6.88 -14.15
CA GLU A 73 4.04 7.76 -14.87
C GLU A 73 3.26 8.70 -15.79
N ALA A 74 2.91 9.87 -15.27
CA ALA A 74 2.05 10.84 -15.96
C ALA A 74 2.67 11.46 -17.22
N ASN A 75 3.98 11.41 -17.37
CA ASN A 75 4.74 11.89 -18.52
C ASN A 75 4.84 10.86 -19.65
N ILE A 76 4.44 9.62 -19.42
CA ILE A 76 4.46 8.54 -20.40
C ILE A 76 3.05 8.36 -20.95
N SER A 77 2.88 8.58 -22.28
CA SER A 77 1.57 8.54 -22.92
C SER A 77 1.46 7.53 -24.06
N LYS A 78 2.58 7.00 -24.52
CA LYS A 78 2.65 6.09 -25.66
C LYS A 78 3.83 5.12 -25.56
N VAL A 79 3.79 4.09 -26.41
CA VAL A 79 4.76 2.99 -26.40
C VAL A 79 6.19 3.47 -26.66
N GLU A 80 6.37 4.51 -27.49
CA GLU A 80 7.68 5.11 -27.75
C GLU A 80 8.31 5.70 -26.48
N ASP A 81 7.51 6.34 -25.63
CA ASP A 81 7.99 6.92 -24.37
C ASP A 81 8.48 5.82 -23.42
N VAL A 82 7.75 4.69 -23.34
CA VAL A 82 8.16 3.50 -22.59
C VAL A 82 9.46 2.93 -23.17
N GLY A 83 9.59 2.88 -24.49
CA GLY A 83 10.78 2.40 -25.17
C GLY A 83 12.02 3.23 -24.86
N TRP A 84 11.92 4.55 -24.87
CA TRP A 84 13.00 5.43 -24.48
C TRP A 84 13.37 5.30 -23.00
N ARG A 85 12.39 5.16 -22.13
CA ARG A 85 12.63 4.88 -20.70
C ARG A 85 13.37 3.55 -20.53
N TYR A 86 12.92 2.49 -21.20
CA TYR A 86 13.56 1.17 -21.16
C TYR A 86 15.01 1.24 -21.63
N LEU A 87 15.26 1.91 -22.76
CA LEU A 87 16.61 2.09 -23.30
C LEU A 87 17.50 2.87 -22.31
N ALA A 88 16.98 3.95 -21.72
CA ALA A 88 17.72 4.75 -20.74
C ALA A 88 18.12 3.95 -19.48
N GLN A 89 17.32 2.96 -19.09
CA GLN A 89 17.60 2.11 -17.94
C GLN A 89 18.58 0.97 -18.24
N HIS A 90 18.68 0.54 -19.51
CA HIS A 90 19.47 -0.65 -19.90
C HIS A 90 20.71 -0.33 -20.71
N LEU A 91 20.87 0.91 -21.18
CA LEU A 91 22.06 1.33 -21.88
C LEU A 91 23.06 1.96 -20.91
N ASP A 92 24.13 1.25 -20.61
CA ASP A 92 25.22 1.72 -19.75
C ASP A 92 26.14 2.74 -20.42
N THR A 93 25.94 2.98 -21.71
CA THR A 93 26.82 3.82 -22.53
C THR A 93 26.05 4.99 -23.14
N LEU A 94 26.62 6.19 -23.05
CA LEU A 94 26.14 7.35 -23.80
C LEU A 94 26.35 7.11 -25.29
N LEU A 95 25.27 6.91 -26.01
CA LEU A 95 25.30 6.75 -27.46
C LEU A 95 25.47 8.13 -28.14
N PRO A 96 26.24 8.21 -29.24
CA PRO A 96 26.28 9.41 -30.07
C PRO A 96 24.88 9.78 -30.58
N PRO A 97 24.58 11.08 -30.75
CA PRO A 97 23.26 11.54 -31.20
C PRO A 97 22.82 10.90 -32.52
N GLU A 98 23.73 10.65 -33.44
CA GLU A 98 23.45 10.02 -34.74
C GLU A 98 22.96 8.58 -34.60
N LEU A 99 23.42 7.87 -33.56
CA LEU A 99 22.95 6.51 -33.27
C LEU A 99 21.63 6.52 -32.52
N LEU A 100 21.41 7.50 -31.64
CA LEU A 100 20.11 7.67 -30.97
C LEU A 100 19.01 7.95 -31.98
N ASP A 101 19.27 8.81 -32.98
CA ASP A 101 18.31 9.14 -34.05
C ASP A 101 17.97 7.91 -34.95
N ALA A 102 18.85 6.92 -34.99
CA ALA A 102 18.64 5.69 -35.76
C ALA A 102 17.90 4.58 -35.00
N ILE A 103 17.71 4.74 -33.69
CA ILE A 103 17.02 3.74 -32.86
C ILE A 103 15.50 3.93 -32.95
N ASP A 104 14.79 2.87 -33.30
CA ASP A 104 13.33 2.80 -33.14
C ASP A 104 13.02 2.33 -31.69
N PRO A 105 12.41 3.17 -30.83
CA PRO A 105 12.10 2.80 -29.46
C PRO A 105 10.87 1.88 -29.34
N VAL A 106 10.02 1.78 -30.39
CA VAL A 106 8.75 1.06 -30.34
C VAL A 106 8.90 -0.43 -29.98
N PRO A 107 9.85 -1.20 -30.58
CA PRO A 107 10.06 -2.60 -30.20
C PRO A 107 10.41 -2.78 -28.72
N PHE A 108 11.26 -1.91 -28.18
CA PHE A 108 11.67 -1.91 -26.77
C PHE A 108 10.49 -1.55 -25.85
N GLY A 109 9.69 -0.57 -26.25
CA GLY A 109 8.48 -0.20 -25.51
C GLY A 109 7.44 -1.30 -25.47
N LYS A 110 7.20 -2.00 -26.58
CA LYS A 110 6.31 -3.15 -26.60
C LYS A 110 6.78 -4.26 -25.69
N TYR A 111 8.08 -4.54 -25.68
CA TYR A 111 8.68 -5.52 -24.79
C TYR A 111 8.49 -5.12 -23.32
N ALA A 112 8.84 -3.89 -22.96
CA ALA A 112 8.71 -3.39 -21.60
C ALA A 112 7.26 -3.39 -21.09
N VAL A 113 6.29 -2.97 -21.91
CA VAL A 113 4.86 -3.01 -21.57
C VAL A 113 4.39 -4.44 -21.28
N GLN A 114 4.87 -5.41 -22.04
CA GLN A 114 4.54 -6.82 -21.83
C GLN A 114 5.16 -7.37 -20.54
N GLU A 115 6.43 -7.08 -20.27
CA GLU A 115 7.13 -7.53 -19.05
C GLU A 115 6.54 -6.90 -17.80
N GLU A 116 6.27 -5.60 -17.82
CA GLU A 116 5.72 -4.86 -16.69
C GLU A 116 4.22 -5.06 -16.51
N GLN A 117 3.55 -5.68 -17.50
CA GLN A 117 2.09 -5.81 -17.55
C GLN A 117 1.37 -4.47 -17.37
N GLY A 118 2.00 -3.39 -17.82
CA GLY A 118 1.50 -2.05 -17.69
C GLY A 118 0.39 -1.72 -18.69
N CYS A 119 -0.33 -0.64 -18.43
CA CYS A 119 -1.38 -0.16 -19.33
C CYS A 119 -1.33 1.37 -19.45
N PHE A 120 -1.77 1.87 -20.62
CA PHE A 120 -1.94 3.29 -20.88
C PHE A 120 -3.33 3.74 -20.44
N THR A 121 -3.37 4.84 -19.70
CA THR A 121 -4.60 5.50 -19.24
C THR A 121 -4.64 6.94 -19.76
N SER A 122 -5.74 7.63 -19.59
CA SER A 122 -5.84 9.06 -19.94
C SER A 122 -4.87 9.93 -19.13
N ARG A 123 -4.36 9.41 -18.01
CA ARG A 123 -3.51 10.12 -17.06
C ARG A 123 -2.04 9.75 -17.12
N GLY A 124 -1.70 8.71 -17.88
CA GLY A 124 -0.34 8.25 -18.06
C GLY A 124 -0.23 6.72 -18.14
N TYR A 125 0.97 6.23 -17.99
CA TYR A 125 1.26 4.80 -17.98
C TYR A 125 1.21 4.25 -16.56
N LEU A 126 0.41 3.22 -16.34
CA LEU A 126 0.15 2.60 -15.04
C LEU A 126 0.74 1.20 -14.98
N THR A 127 1.48 0.92 -13.92
CA THR A 127 2.02 -0.41 -13.59
C THR A 127 1.77 -0.75 -12.13
N LEU A 128 1.98 -2.01 -11.75
CA LEU A 128 2.00 -2.44 -10.35
C LEU A 128 3.42 -2.36 -9.80
N SER A 129 3.57 -1.96 -8.53
CA SER A 129 4.87 -1.88 -7.86
C SER A 129 5.47 -3.26 -7.53
N GLY A 130 4.62 -4.28 -7.43
CA GLY A 130 4.99 -5.61 -6.95
C GLY A 130 4.85 -5.78 -5.44
N ASP A 131 4.43 -4.74 -4.73
CA ASP A 131 4.12 -4.82 -3.30
C ASP A 131 2.84 -5.62 -3.04
N GLU A 132 2.64 -6.05 -1.81
CA GLU A 132 1.42 -6.73 -1.40
C GLU A 132 0.34 -5.72 -1.02
N TRP A 133 -0.91 -5.97 -1.46
CA TRP A 133 -2.05 -5.17 -1.04
C TRP A 133 -2.28 -5.30 0.47
N GLN A 134 -2.31 -4.17 1.16
CA GLN A 134 -2.55 -4.12 2.60
C GLN A 134 -4.05 -4.10 2.89
N HIS A 135 -4.54 -5.18 3.49
CA HIS A 135 -5.91 -5.25 3.96
C HIS A 135 -6.06 -4.63 5.34
N ASP A 136 -7.08 -3.81 5.53
CA ASP A 136 -7.54 -3.42 6.86
C ASP A 136 -7.94 -4.69 7.62
N ARG A 137 -7.04 -5.20 8.44
CA ARG A 137 -7.43 -6.23 9.39
C ARG A 137 -8.46 -5.59 10.30
N PRO A 138 -9.72 -6.12 10.39
CA PRO A 138 -10.62 -5.68 11.42
C PRO A 138 -9.82 -5.79 12.72
N GLN A 139 -9.69 -4.69 13.46
CA GLN A 139 -9.12 -4.74 14.80
C GLN A 139 -9.96 -5.76 15.54
N ALA A 140 -9.47 -7.00 15.60
CA ALA A 140 -10.03 -8.01 16.47
C ALA A 140 -10.07 -7.31 17.82
N LYS A 141 -11.31 -7.07 18.32
CA LYS A 141 -11.53 -6.50 19.63
C LYS A 141 -10.51 -7.14 20.54
N GLN A 142 -9.67 -6.35 21.20
CA GLN A 142 -8.57 -6.78 22.06
C GLN A 142 -9.01 -7.68 23.24
N ALA A 143 -10.26 -8.21 23.20
CA ALA A 143 -10.88 -9.00 24.26
C ALA A 143 -10.39 -10.44 24.36
N ASP A 144 -9.71 -11.01 23.33
CA ASP A 144 -9.28 -12.41 23.34
C ASP A 144 -7.85 -12.64 22.82
N ARG A 145 -6.95 -11.71 23.07
CA ARG A 145 -5.54 -11.95 22.86
C ARG A 145 -5.04 -12.86 23.98
N LYS A 146 -5.04 -14.17 23.74
CA LYS A 146 -4.33 -15.09 24.62
C LYS A 146 -2.91 -14.58 24.77
N PRO A 147 -2.43 -14.32 26.01
CA PRO A 147 -1.12 -13.75 26.22
C PRO A 147 -0.06 -14.60 25.52
N SER A 148 0.85 -13.95 24.85
CA SER A 148 1.98 -14.57 24.15
C SER A 148 2.74 -15.50 25.13
N ILE A 149 3.35 -16.55 24.62
CA ILE A 149 4.20 -17.46 25.42
C ILE A 149 5.23 -16.67 26.24
N LYS A 150 5.74 -15.58 25.68
CA LYS A 150 6.67 -14.65 26.36
C LYS A 150 6.04 -13.94 27.56
N GLU A 151 4.82 -13.41 27.38
CA GLU A 151 4.07 -12.74 28.45
C GLU A 151 3.66 -13.72 29.55
N ARG A 152 3.29 -14.96 29.20
CA ARG A 152 3.01 -16.03 30.18
C ARG A 152 4.25 -16.44 30.98
N LEU A 153 5.42 -16.48 30.35
CA LEU A 153 6.70 -16.74 31.00
C LEU A 153 7.12 -15.62 31.95
N GLU A 154 6.88 -14.36 31.57
CA GLU A 154 7.17 -13.21 32.44
C GLU A 154 6.22 -13.14 33.63
N GLN A 155 4.92 -13.41 33.44
CA GLN A 155 3.96 -13.53 34.55
C GLN A 155 4.34 -14.65 35.51
N SER A 156 4.68 -15.84 35.01
CA SER A 156 5.13 -16.95 35.87
C SER A 156 6.41 -16.61 36.62
N ARG A 157 7.35 -15.90 36.04
CA ARG A 157 8.56 -15.41 36.72
C ARG A 157 8.26 -14.41 37.83
N GLN A 158 7.32 -13.48 37.60
CA GLN A 158 6.88 -12.54 38.60
C GLN A 158 6.15 -13.19 39.78
N GLU A 159 5.28 -14.16 39.49
CA GLU A 159 4.58 -14.94 40.52
C GLU A 159 5.55 -15.76 41.39
N CYS A 160 6.56 -16.39 40.76
CA CYS A 160 7.61 -17.11 41.49
C CYS A 160 8.45 -16.17 42.38
N ARG A 161 8.73 -14.94 41.93
CA ARG A 161 9.46 -13.93 42.71
C ARG A 161 8.66 -13.48 43.92
N ASN A 162 7.36 -13.25 43.74
CA ASN A 162 6.48 -12.80 44.83
C ASN A 162 6.26 -13.91 45.89
N LYS A 163 6.18 -15.19 45.46
CA LYS A 163 6.09 -16.33 46.39
C LYS A 163 7.36 -16.52 47.24
N ASN A 164 8.53 -16.28 46.66
CA ASN A 164 9.79 -16.38 47.39
C ASN A 164 10.02 -15.23 48.39
N MET A 165 9.39 -14.04 48.15
CA MET A 165 9.45 -12.94 49.14
C MET A 165 8.47 -13.13 50.29
N ALA A 166 7.42 -13.94 50.13
CA ALA A 166 6.43 -14.22 51.20
C ALA A 166 6.84 -15.34 52.14
N GLN A 167 7.92 -16.06 51.87
CA GLN A 167 8.46 -17.15 52.71
C GLN A 167 9.86 -16.83 53.24
N ALA A 168 10.04 -15.69 53.86
CA ALA A 168 11.21 -15.46 54.73
C ALA A 168 10.91 -16.05 56.11
N PRO A 169 11.67 -17.06 56.60
CA PRO A 169 11.41 -17.62 57.89
C PRO A 169 11.85 -16.65 58.98
N HIS A 170 10.92 -16.28 59.86
CA HIS A 170 11.22 -15.66 61.15
C HIS A 170 12.11 -16.64 61.94
N LYS A 171 13.40 -16.33 62.04
CA LYS A 171 14.28 -16.92 63.06
C LYS A 171 13.90 -16.34 64.39
N GLY A 172 13.08 -17.06 65.15
CA GLY A 172 12.92 -16.81 66.57
C GLY A 172 14.23 -17.12 67.29
N LYS A 173 14.78 -16.12 67.96
CA LYS A 173 15.77 -16.30 69.02
C LYS A 173 15.11 -17.01 70.18
N SER A 174 15.60 -18.14 70.54
CA SER A 174 15.47 -18.64 71.92
C SER A 174 16.87 -18.74 72.51
N GLU A 175 17.12 -17.88 73.48
CA GLU A 175 18.24 -18.02 74.43
C GLU A 175 17.97 -19.23 75.29
N PRO A 176 19.00 -19.99 75.70
CA PRO A 176 18.94 -20.88 76.85
C PRO A 176 19.52 -20.16 78.08
N GLU A 177 18.73 -19.99 79.08
CA GLU A 177 19.25 -19.82 80.42
C GLU A 177 19.65 -21.20 80.98
N LEU A 178 20.88 -21.21 81.54
CA LEU A 178 21.47 -22.07 82.56
C LEU A 178 21.35 -23.59 82.38
#